data_4e6932ba59cbc417785e6a3edec6b368
#
_entry.id   4e6932ba59cbc417785e6a3edec6b368
#
_cell.length_a   1.000
_cell.length_b   1.000
_cell.length_c   1.000
_cell.angle_alpha   90.00
_cell.angle_beta   90.00
_cell.angle_gamma   90.00
#
_symmetry.space_group_name_H-M   'P 1'
#
loop_
_entity.id
_entity.type
_entity.pdbx_description
1 polymer ?
#
loop_
_entity_poly.entity_id
_entity_poly.type
_entity_poly.pdbx_seq_one_letter_code
_entity_poly.pdbx_strand_id
1 'polypeptide(L)'
;MEKRLVVGWFFLFLGFTPVLTFLIWGNPQYVVWFSNHTFIILGLALLFRSAFWVFAELCLGFVPELVWSFDFLVNWFSGISPLGITSYMFKNGVFDWLHLYSLQHLLFVPACVFALYLLKGPVRHAWKGSVLHGFIIWPLSFLFGPEYNINCVFYKCTFDLPFYVWSWPLLFLAHIGLIYFFVFKFWKKKKKRK
;
A
#
# COMPACT_ATOMS: atom_id res chain seq x y z
N MET A 1 -1.96 10.74 26.80
CA MET A 1 -2.56 9.85 25.77
C MET A 1 -1.49 8.92 25.23
N GLU A 2 -1.75 7.61 25.12
CA GLU A 2 -0.76 6.65 24.58
C GLU A 2 -0.36 7.05 23.16
N LYS A 3 0.94 7.11 22.89
CA LYS A 3 1.50 7.45 21.54
C LYS A 3 0.82 6.66 20.42
N ARG A 4 0.50 5.40 20.67
CA ARG A 4 -0.19 4.51 19.75
C ARG A 4 -1.58 5.02 19.33
N LEU A 5 -2.37 5.56 20.26
CA LEU A 5 -3.70 6.09 19.95
C LEU A 5 -3.62 7.34 19.07
N VAL A 6 -2.68 8.25 19.38
CA VAL A 6 -2.45 9.45 18.55
C VAL A 6 -2.11 9.06 17.12
N VAL A 7 -1.16 8.14 16.95
CA VAL A 7 -0.72 7.66 15.64
C VAL A 7 -1.84 6.92 14.92
N GLY A 8 -2.64 6.12 15.66
CA GLY A 8 -3.79 5.41 15.10
C GLY A 8 -4.83 6.36 14.51
N TRP A 9 -5.21 7.42 15.24
CA TRP A 9 -6.12 8.44 14.73
C TRP A 9 -5.54 9.23 13.56
N PHE A 10 -4.25 9.55 13.60
CA PHE A 10 -3.56 10.20 12.49
C PHE A 10 -3.59 9.34 11.20
N PHE A 11 -3.35 8.03 11.31
CA PHE A 11 -3.43 7.13 10.16
C PHE A 11 -4.87 6.98 9.64
N LEU A 12 -5.88 6.96 10.52
CA LEU A 12 -7.28 7.01 10.07
C LEU A 12 -7.57 8.27 9.28
N PHE A 13 -7.11 9.42 9.75
CA PHE A 13 -7.27 10.69 9.03
C PHE A 13 -6.60 10.61 7.64
N LEU A 14 -5.36 10.14 7.55
CA LEU A 14 -4.66 9.96 6.26
C LEU A 14 -5.40 9.00 5.32
N GLY A 15 -5.92 7.89 5.84
CA GLY A 15 -6.62 6.89 5.03
C GLY A 15 -8.01 7.33 4.57
N PHE A 16 -8.75 8.07 5.40
CA PHE A 16 -10.07 8.59 5.00
C PHE A 16 -9.98 9.75 4.02
N THR A 17 -8.88 10.52 4.02
CA THR A 17 -8.72 11.66 3.12
C THR A 17 -8.89 11.29 1.64
N PRO A 18 -8.16 10.32 1.05
CA PRO A 18 -8.35 9.96 -0.35
C PRO A 18 -9.74 9.35 -0.62
N VAL A 19 -10.26 8.53 0.30
CA VAL A 19 -11.59 7.94 0.17
C VAL A 19 -12.66 9.01 0.03
N LEU A 20 -12.67 9.98 0.94
CA LEU A 20 -13.63 11.10 0.91
C LEU A 20 -13.44 11.97 -0.33
N THR A 21 -12.18 12.25 -0.71
CA THR A 21 -11.86 13.02 -1.90
C THR A 21 -12.45 12.37 -3.15
N PHE A 22 -12.26 11.07 -3.35
CA PHE A 22 -12.81 10.37 -4.51
C PHE A 22 -14.33 10.28 -4.50
N LEU A 23 -14.96 10.11 -3.35
CA LEU A 23 -16.42 10.12 -3.25
C LEU A 23 -17.00 11.51 -3.58
N ILE A 24 -16.39 12.59 -3.08
CA ILE A 24 -16.81 13.98 -3.34
C ILE A 24 -16.63 14.33 -4.83
N TRP A 25 -15.56 13.86 -5.46
CA TRP A 25 -15.29 14.13 -6.89
C TRP A 25 -16.08 13.24 -7.86
N GLY A 26 -16.96 12.37 -7.35
CA GLY A 26 -17.76 11.47 -8.16
C GLY A 26 -16.97 10.35 -8.83
N ASN A 27 -15.83 9.95 -8.24
CA ASN A 27 -14.95 8.90 -8.74
C ASN A 27 -14.84 7.72 -7.77
N PRO A 28 -15.96 7.07 -7.37
CA PRO A 28 -15.98 6.04 -6.33
C PRO A 28 -15.15 4.80 -6.67
N GLN A 29 -14.88 4.53 -7.97
CA GLN A 29 -14.03 3.44 -8.42
C GLN A 29 -12.61 3.51 -7.83
N TYR A 30 -12.07 4.70 -7.63
CA TYR A 30 -10.72 4.88 -7.08
C TYR A 30 -10.62 4.57 -5.58
N VAL A 31 -11.77 4.49 -4.88
CA VAL A 31 -11.78 4.02 -3.49
C VAL A 31 -11.24 2.59 -3.37
N VAL A 32 -11.40 1.76 -4.40
CA VAL A 32 -10.97 0.36 -4.40
C VAL A 32 -9.45 0.18 -4.59
N TRP A 33 -8.68 1.23 -4.88
CA TRP A 33 -7.22 1.12 -4.83
C TRP A 33 -6.76 0.66 -3.43
N PHE A 34 -5.99 -0.44 -3.36
CA PHE A 34 -5.59 -1.04 -2.08
C PHE A 34 -4.87 -0.05 -1.16
N SER A 35 -4.07 0.87 -1.73
CA SER A 35 -3.37 1.91 -0.99
C SER A 35 -4.29 2.86 -0.22
N ASN A 36 -5.52 3.06 -0.70
CA ASN A 36 -6.50 3.93 -0.03
C ASN A 36 -7.09 3.29 1.24
N HIS A 37 -7.10 1.95 1.33
CA HIS A 37 -7.56 1.24 2.52
C HIS A 37 -6.46 1.05 3.57
N THR A 38 -5.22 1.00 3.13
CA THR A 38 -4.10 0.60 3.97
C THR A 38 -3.95 1.47 5.22
N PHE A 39 -3.99 2.79 5.08
CA PHE A 39 -3.89 3.67 6.25
C PHE A 39 -5.10 3.58 7.18
N ILE A 40 -6.29 3.27 6.66
CA ILE A 40 -7.46 2.96 7.50
C ILE A 40 -7.19 1.69 8.31
N ILE A 41 -6.72 0.64 7.66
CA ILE A 41 -6.39 -0.63 8.32
C ILE A 41 -5.27 -0.44 9.35
N LEU A 42 -4.22 0.31 9.02
CA LEU A 42 -3.13 0.64 9.95
C LEU A 42 -3.62 1.42 11.17
N GLY A 43 -4.49 2.40 10.95
CA GLY A 43 -5.10 3.18 12.02
C GLY A 43 -5.92 2.32 12.96
N LEU A 44 -6.85 1.52 12.42
CA LEU A 44 -7.64 0.56 13.19
C LEU A 44 -6.76 -0.47 13.91
N ALA A 45 -5.74 -1.01 13.22
CA ALA A 45 -4.81 -1.95 13.82
C ALA A 45 -4.07 -1.38 15.03
N LEU A 46 -3.68 -0.11 14.98
CA LEU A 46 -3.09 0.58 16.13
C LEU A 46 -4.10 0.78 17.26
N LEU A 47 -5.32 1.22 16.96
CA LEU A 47 -6.38 1.40 17.96
C LEU A 47 -6.69 0.08 18.68
N PHE A 48 -6.84 -1.01 17.93
CA PHE A 48 -7.15 -2.34 18.46
C PHE A 48 -5.93 -3.19 18.84
N ARG A 49 -4.71 -2.63 18.84
CA ARG A 49 -3.45 -3.32 19.18
C ARG A 49 -3.15 -4.55 18.33
N SER A 50 -3.51 -4.54 17.07
CA SER A 50 -3.35 -5.68 16.17
C SER A 50 -2.08 -5.57 15.31
N ALA A 51 -0.97 -6.14 15.77
CA ALA A 51 0.23 -6.28 14.97
C ALA A 51 0.02 -7.21 13.75
N PHE A 52 -1.00 -8.06 13.79
CA PHE A 52 -1.37 -8.94 12.69
C PHE A 52 -1.70 -8.14 11.44
N TRP A 53 -2.63 -7.18 11.53
CA TRP A 53 -3.04 -6.37 10.38
C TRP A 53 -1.95 -5.43 9.90
N VAL A 54 -1.18 -4.80 10.80
CA VAL A 54 -0.03 -3.96 10.39
C VAL A 54 0.97 -4.75 9.56
N PHE A 55 1.30 -5.98 10.00
CA PHE A 55 2.26 -6.80 9.27
C PHE A 55 1.65 -7.40 8.00
N ALA A 56 0.35 -7.67 7.98
CA ALA A 56 -0.38 -8.08 6.78
C ALA A 56 -0.29 -7.00 5.69
N GLU A 57 -0.60 -5.75 6.03
CA GLU A 57 -0.52 -4.64 5.09
C GLU A 57 0.91 -4.40 4.59
N LEU A 58 1.90 -4.49 5.48
CA LEU A 58 3.29 -4.39 5.06
C LEU A 58 3.68 -5.47 4.03
N CYS A 59 3.27 -6.73 4.26
CA CYS A 59 3.56 -7.80 3.30
C CYS A 59 2.82 -7.60 1.97
N LEU A 60 1.63 -7.04 2.00
CA LEU A 60 0.81 -6.76 0.82
C LEU A 60 1.38 -5.61 -0.01
N GLY A 61 1.67 -4.48 0.64
CA GLY A 61 1.99 -3.22 -0.03
C GLY A 61 3.48 -2.94 -0.22
N PHE A 62 4.39 -3.67 0.42
CA PHE A 62 5.81 -3.31 0.44
C PHE A 62 6.40 -3.05 -0.95
N VAL A 63 6.25 -3.99 -1.87
CA VAL A 63 6.83 -3.87 -3.22
C VAL A 63 6.11 -2.81 -4.06
N PRO A 64 4.78 -2.83 -4.19
CA PRO A 64 4.05 -1.81 -4.95
C PRO A 64 4.35 -0.38 -4.46
N GLU A 65 4.38 -0.17 -3.15
CA GLU A 65 4.61 1.15 -2.56
C GLU A 65 6.05 1.63 -2.75
N LEU A 66 7.04 0.73 -2.69
CA LEU A 66 8.42 1.09 -3.03
C LEU A 66 8.58 1.43 -4.51
N VAL A 67 7.95 0.66 -5.40
CA VAL A 67 7.98 0.91 -6.84
C VAL A 67 7.35 2.26 -7.17
N TRP A 68 6.18 2.56 -6.58
CA TRP A 68 5.54 3.86 -6.71
C TRP A 68 6.41 4.99 -6.18
N SER A 69 6.97 4.82 -4.98
CA SER A 69 7.84 5.81 -4.33
C SER A 69 9.09 6.10 -5.15
N PHE A 70 9.70 5.05 -5.72
CA PHE A 70 10.85 5.20 -6.61
C PHE A 70 10.50 6.03 -7.84
N ASP A 71 9.42 5.68 -8.56
CA ASP A 71 8.98 6.40 -9.75
C ASP A 71 8.66 7.87 -9.45
N PHE A 72 7.97 8.12 -8.32
CA PHE A 72 7.67 9.47 -7.86
C PHE A 72 8.93 10.29 -7.57
N LEU A 73 9.88 9.75 -6.81
CA LEU A 73 11.10 10.47 -6.46
C LEU A 73 11.95 10.77 -7.69
N VAL A 74 12.08 9.82 -8.63
CA VAL A 74 12.78 10.07 -9.88
C VAL A 74 12.07 11.16 -10.68
N ASN A 75 10.74 11.09 -10.81
CA ASN A 75 9.95 12.09 -11.51
C ASN A 75 10.10 13.50 -10.85
N TRP A 76 10.04 13.55 -9.52
CA TRP A 76 10.18 14.81 -8.76
C TRP A 76 11.52 15.50 -9.01
N PHE A 77 12.62 14.75 -9.06
CA PHE A 77 13.96 15.34 -9.21
C PHE A 77 14.43 15.49 -10.68
N SER A 78 13.98 14.64 -11.59
CA SER A 78 14.44 14.61 -12.99
C SER A 78 13.41 15.06 -14.02
N GLY A 79 12.13 15.19 -13.63
CA GLY A 79 11.02 15.44 -14.55
C GLY A 79 10.65 14.25 -15.43
N ILE A 80 11.20 13.05 -15.15
CA ILE A 80 10.97 11.82 -15.91
C ILE A 80 10.35 10.77 -14.98
N SER A 81 9.17 10.24 -15.35
CA SER A 81 8.57 9.08 -14.69
C SER A 81 9.04 7.81 -15.41
N PRO A 82 10.06 7.09 -14.91
CA PRO A 82 10.67 5.97 -15.64
C PRO A 82 9.72 4.78 -15.81
N LEU A 83 8.75 4.64 -14.93
CA LEU A 83 7.73 3.58 -14.98
C LEU A 83 6.37 4.10 -15.45
N GLY A 84 6.20 5.41 -15.58
CA GLY A 84 4.94 6.05 -15.98
C GLY A 84 3.86 6.07 -14.91
N ILE A 85 4.14 5.51 -13.71
CA ILE A 85 3.14 5.32 -12.65
C ILE A 85 2.70 6.64 -12.03
N THR A 86 3.62 7.58 -11.88
CA THR A 86 3.38 8.86 -11.19
C THR A 86 3.27 10.05 -12.13
N SER A 87 3.25 9.81 -13.44
CA SER A 87 3.13 10.88 -14.45
C SER A 87 1.85 11.71 -14.29
N TYR A 88 0.76 11.13 -13.79
CA TYR A 88 -0.51 11.82 -13.52
C TYR A 88 -0.40 12.92 -12.46
N MET A 89 0.63 12.88 -11.60
CA MET A 89 0.85 13.87 -10.55
C MET A 89 1.55 15.14 -11.04
N PHE A 90 2.00 15.16 -12.30
CA PHE A 90 2.75 16.27 -12.85
C PHE A 90 2.11 16.76 -14.14
N LYS A 91 1.65 18.01 -14.13
CA LYS A 91 1.14 18.71 -15.32
C LYS A 91 2.23 19.61 -15.88
N ASN A 92 2.66 19.39 -17.11
CA ASN A 92 3.74 20.15 -17.74
C ASN A 92 5.03 20.20 -16.91
N GLY A 93 5.36 19.09 -16.23
CA GLY A 93 6.54 18.99 -15.36
C GLY A 93 6.40 19.65 -13.97
N VAL A 94 5.22 20.21 -13.64
CA VAL A 94 4.94 20.81 -12.33
C VAL A 94 4.00 19.91 -11.53
N PHE A 95 4.33 19.71 -10.25
CA PHE A 95 3.49 18.90 -9.35
C PHE A 95 2.07 19.47 -9.23
N ASP A 96 1.07 18.62 -9.47
CA ASP A 96 -0.33 18.98 -9.32
C ASP A 96 -0.79 18.71 -7.87
N TRP A 97 -0.99 19.76 -7.10
CA TRP A 97 -1.38 19.71 -5.69
C TRP A 97 -2.71 19.00 -5.43
N LEU A 98 -3.54 18.80 -6.45
CA LEU A 98 -4.77 17.99 -6.33
C LEU A 98 -4.45 16.52 -5.99
N HIS A 99 -3.23 16.07 -6.28
CA HIS A 99 -2.77 14.71 -5.97
C HIS A 99 -1.96 14.59 -4.67
N LEU A 100 -2.04 15.62 -3.78
CA LEU A 100 -1.30 15.61 -2.51
C LEU A 100 -1.56 14.36 -1.65
N TYR A 101 -2.79 13.84 -1.69
CA TYR A 101 -3.16 12.62 -0.97
C TYR A 101 -2.33 11.39 -1.40
N SER A 102 -1.86 11.35 -2.66
CA SER A 102 -1.03 10.24 -3.15
C SER A 102 0.36 10.18 -2.48
N LEU A 103 0.82 11.26 -1.83
CA LEU A 103 2.08 11.23 -1.07
C LEU A 103 2.04 10.24 0.12
N GLN A 104 0.86 9.73 0.49
CA GLN A 104 0.74 8.63 1.46
C GLN A 104 1.58 7.41 1.09
N HIS A 105 1.79 7.13 -0.20
CA HIS A 105 2.64 6.03 -0.67
C HIS A 105 4.08 6.13 -0.13
N LEU A 106 4.66 7.34 -0.07
CA LEU A 106 5.99 7.56 0.51
C LEU A 106 6.04 7.20 2.00
N LEU A 107 4.91 7.40 2.70
CA LEU A 107 4.82 7.18 4.14
C LEU A 107 4.49 5.73 4.50
N PHE A 108 4.00 4.91 3.57
CA PHE A 108 3.47 3.60 3.87
C PHE A 108 4.47 2.68 4.57
N VAL A 109 5.64 2.43 3.95
CA VAL A 109 6.64 1.50 4.53
C VAL A 109 7.15 1.99 5.87
N PRO A 110 7.59 3.26 6.04
CA PRO A 110 7.98 3.79 7.35
C PRO A 110 6.84 3.74 8.37
N ALA A 111 5.59 4.02 7.97
CA ALA A 111 4.43 3.94 8.86
C ALA A 111 4.18 2.51 9.38
N CYS A 112 4.23 1.50 8.51
CA CYS A 112 4.12 0.10 8.90
C CYS A 112 5.24 -0.32 9.86
N VAL A 113 6.49 0.03 9.57
CA VAL A 113 7.64 -0.29 10.43
C VAL A 113 7.50 0.36 11.79
N PHE A 114 7.10 1.63 11.83
CA PHE A 114 6.85 2.36 13.07
C PHE A 114 5.67 1.77 13.87
N ALA A 115 4.57 1.43 13.22
CA ALA A 115 3.42 0.78 13.85
C ALA A 115 3.79 -0.59 14.43
N LEU A 116 4.58 -1.41 13.70
CA LEU A 116 5.11 -2.67 14.23
C LEU A 116 6.03 -2.47 15.43
N TYR A 117 6.82 -1.40 15.43
CA TYR A 117 7.63 -1.06 16.60
C TYR A 117 6.76 -0.76 17.83
N LEU A 118 5.71 0.04 17.68
CA LEU A 118 4.75 0.34 18.77
C LEU A 118 4.01 -0.91 19.26
N LEU A 119 3.77 -1.88 18.39
CA LEU A 119 3.05 -3.13 18.67
C LEU A 119 3.97 -4.32 19.01
N LYS A 120 5.27 -4.06 19.26
CA LYS A 120 6.28 -5.05 19.66
C LYS A 120 6.62 -6.11 18.61
N GLY A 121 6.33 -5.86 17.35
CA GLY A 121 6.83 -6.63 16.21
C GLY A 121 5.81 -7.48 15.46
N PRO A 122 6.27 -8.17 14.40
CA PRO A 122 5.43 -8.92 13.47
C PRO A 122 4.87 -10.21 14.08
N VAL A 123 3.72 -10.63 13.57
CA VAL A 123 2.99 -11.84 13.98
C VAL A 123 3.15 -12.95 12.93
N ARG A 124 3.35 -14.20 13.39
CA ARG A 124 3.68 -15.36 12.54
C ARG A 124 2.68 -15.64 11.40
N HIS A 125 1.41 -15.39 11.59
CA HIS A 125 0.38 -15.75 10.59
C HIS A 125 -0.18 -14.54 9.81
N ALA A 126 0.47 -13.38 9.90
CA ALA A 126 -0.01 -12.15 9.28
C ALA A 126 -0.12 -12.22 7.74
N TRP A 127 0.70 -13.04 7.08
CA TRP A 127 0.57 -13.29 5.64
C TRP A 127 -0.85 -13.73 5.21
N LYS A 128 -1.61 -14.40 6.11
CA LYS A 128 -3.00 -14.77 5.85
C LYS A 128 -3.90 -13.55 5.69
N GLY A 129 -3.63 -12.48 6.47
CA GLY A 129 -4.34 -11.21 6.33
C GLY A 129 -4.03 -10.53 5.00
N SER A 130 -2.76 -10.56 4.54
CA SER A 130 -2.36 -10.05 3.23
C SER A 130 -3.09 -10.77 2.10
N VAL A 131 -3.11 -12.10 2.17
CA VAL A 131 -3.82 -12.94 1.18
C VAL A 131 -5.31 -12.64 1.20
N LEU A 132 -5.94 -12.58 2.39
CA LEU A 132 -7.36 -12.25 2.53
C LEU A 132 -7.69 -10.87 1.93
N HIS A 133 -6.93 -9.84 2.28
CA HIS A 133 -7.13 -8.50 1.75
C HIS A 133 -6.98 -8.47 0.22
N GLY A 134 -5.92 -9.08 -0.32
CA GLY A 134 -5.71 -9.20 -1.75
C GLY A 134 -6.83 -9.96 -2.47
N PHE A 135 -7.31 -11.05 -1.89
CA PHE A 135 -8.44 -11.82 -2.44
C PHE A 135 -9.77 -11.06 -2.40
N ILE A 136 -9.94 -10.09 -1.51
CA ILE A 136 -11.11 -9.20 -1.50
C ILE A 136 -10.96 -8.12 -2.57
N ILE A 137 -9.82 -7.45 -2.60
CA ILE A 137 -9.60 -6.31 -3.49
C ILE A 137 -9.49 -6.74 -4.97
N TRP A 138 -8.87 -7.88 -5.24
CA TRP A 138 -8.66 -8.35 -6.61
C TRP A 138 -9.98 -8.51 -7.40
N PRO A 139 -11.00 -9.30 -6.93
CA PRO A 139 -12.27 -9.38 -7.63
C PRO A 139 -13.04 -8.06 -7.65
N LEU A 140 -12.97 -7.26 -6.58
CA LEU A 140 -13.63 -5.94 -6.56
C LEU A 140 -13.07 -5.01 -7.64
N SER A 141 -11.78 -5.13 -7.98
CA SER A 141 -11.15 -4.31 -9.02
C SER A 141 -11.70 -4.59 -10.40
N PHE A 142 -12.19 -5.80 -10.68
CA PHE A 142 -12.83 -6.16 -11.96
C PHE A 142 -14.19 -5.51 -12.16
N LEU A 143 -14.88 -5.08 -11.10
CA LEU A 143 -16.22 -4.49 -11.19
C LEU A 143 -16.23 -3.14 -11.94
N PHE A 144 -15.07 -2.47 -12.05
CA PHE A 144 -14.96 -1.14 -12.62
C PHE A 144 -14.49 -1.13 -14.08
N GLY A 145 -14.23 -2.29 -14.67
CA GLY A 145 -13.85 -2.41 -16.08
C GLY A 145 -12.37 -2.06 -16.37
N PRO A 146 -11.93 -2.40 -17.60
CA PRO A 146 -10.54 -2.20 -18.01
C PRO A 146 -10.15 -0.73 -18.20
N GLU A 147 -11.10 0.17 -18.42
CA GLU A 147 -10.85 1.59 -18.60
C GLU A 147 -10.22 2.24 -17.35
N TYR A 148 -10.53 1.75 -16.17
CA TYR A 148 -9.95 2.24 -14.90
C TYR A 148 -8.75 1.43 -14.44
N ASN A 149 -8.63 0.18 -14.88
CA ASN A 149 -7.55 -0.75 -14.54
C ASN A 149 -7.15 -0.72 -13.04
N ILE A 150 -8.15 -0.67 -12.16
CA ILE A 150 -7.95 -0.57 -10.71
C ILE A 150 -7.04 -1.71 -10.23
N ASN A 151 -6.05 -1.37 -9.40
CA ASN A 151 -5.02 -2.30 -8.92
C ASN A 151 -4.28 -3.08 -10.01
N CYS A 152 -4.28 -2.56 -11.25
CA CYS A 152 -3.61 -3.15 -12.40
C CYS A 152 -4.06 -4.59 -12.72
N VAL A 153 -5.35 -4.90 -12.55
CA VAL A 153 -5.85 -6.28 -12.69
C VAL A 153 -6.10 -6.69 -14.15
N PHE A 154 -6.35 -5.76 -15.06
CA PHE A 154 -6.64 -6.05 -16.46
C PHE A 154 -5.41 -6.06 -17.34
N TYR A 155 -4.51 -5.09 -17.14
CA TYR A 155 -3.28 -4.95 -17.90
C TYR A 155 -2.17 -4.34 -17.05
N LYS A 156 -0.95 -4.44 -17.57
CA LYS A 156 0.25 -3.97 -16.89
C LYS A 156 0.17 -2.52 -16.43
N CYS A 157 0.67 -2.25 -15.24
CA CYS A 157 1.05 -0.90 -14.83
C CYS A 157 2.56 -0.67 -14.98
N THR A 158 3.39 -1.73 -14.94
CA THR A 158 4.85 -1.63 -14.95
C THR A 158 5.51 -2.66 -15.86
N PHE A 159 5.15 -3.94 -15.77
CA PHE A 159 5.84 -5.03 -16.46
C PHE A 159 4.91 -5.79 -17.40
N ASP A 160 5.43 -6.14 -18.58
CA ASP A 160 4.77 -7.08 -19.48
C ASP A 160 4.97 -8.51 -18.97
N LEU A 161 3.86 -9.18 -18.69
CA LEU A 161 3.86 -10.57 -18.26
C LEU A 161 2.95 -11.37 -19.18
N PRO A 162 3.38 -12.54 -19.65
CA PRO A 162 2.52 -13.42 -20.39
C PRO A 162 1.34 -13.83 -19.50
N PHE A 163 0.14 -13.89 -20.10
CA PHE A 163 -1.10 -14.22 -19.35
C PHE A 163 -1.32 -13.35 -18.12
N TYR A 164 -1.12 -12.05 -18.25
CA TYR A 164 -1.05 -11.08 -17.16
C TYR A 164 -2.11 -11.25 -16.07
N VAL A 165 -3.37 -11.40 -16.42
CA VAL A 165 -4.49 -11.56 -15.46
C VAL A 165 -4.28 -12.75 -14.51
N TRP A 166 -3.65 -13.82 -14.99
CA TRP A 166 -3.36 -15.03 -14.21
C TRP A 166 -2.00 -14.98 -13.51
N SER A 167 -1.01 -14.33 -14.13
CA SER A 167 0.34 -14.18 -13.56
C SER A 167 0.35 -13.23 -12.37
N TRP A 168 -0.50 -12.22 -12.39
CA TRP A 168 -0.57 -11.21 -11.36
C TRP A 168 -0.84 -11.78 -9.96
N PRO A 169 -1.87 -12.64 -9.71
CA PRO A 169 -2.08 -13.25 -8.40
C PRO A 169 -0.90 -14.10 -7.92
N LEU A 170 -0.22 -14.81 -8.83
CA LEU A 170 0.93 -15.65 -8.49
C LEU A 170 2.12 -14.80 -8.01
N LEU A 171 2.43 -13.73 -8.73
CA LEU A 171 3.47 -12.78 -8.33
C LEU A 171 3.13 -12.09 -7.01
N PHE A 172 1.85 -11.76 -6.83
CA PHE A 172 1.34 -11.18 -5.62
C PHE A 172 1.53 -12.11 -4.41
N LEU A 173 1.22 -13.40 -4.53
CA LEU A 173 1.47 -14.39 -3.49
C LEU A 173 2.97 -14.60 -3.24
N ALA A 174 3.78 -14.62 -4.30
CA ALA A 174 5.21 -14.77 -4.19
C ALA A 174 5.86 -13.61 -3.43
N HIS A 175 5.49 -12.36 -3.74
CA HIS A 175 6.06 -11.22 -3.03
C HIS A 175 5.60 -11.15 -1.55
N ILE A 176 4.34 -11.48 -1.24
CA ILE A 176 3.86 -11.58 0.14
C ILE A 176 4.73 -12.57 0.92
N GLY A 177 4.97 -13.77 0.35
CA GLY A 177 5.79 -14.79 0.97
C GLY A 177 7.23 -14.33 1.19
N LEU A 178 7.82 -13.66 0.20
CA LEU A 178 9.17 -13.11 0.26
C LEU A 178 9.31 -12.06 1.37
N ILE A 179 8.44 -11.06 1.38
CA ILE A 179 8.49 -9.97 2.37
C ILE A 179 8.23 -10.51 3.77
N TYR A 180 7.21 -11.39 3.92
CA TYR A 180 6.95 -12.06 5.18
C TYR A 180 8.20 -12.77 5.72
N PHE A 181 8.88 -13.57 4.88
CA PHE A 181 10.07 -14.32 5.27
C PHE A 181 11.20 -13.40 5.72
N PHE A 182 11.54 -12.37 4.93
CA PHE A 182 12.62 -11.44 5.25
C PHE A 182 12.36 -10.64 6.51
N VAL A 183 11.20 -9.95 6.60
CA VAL A 183 10.88 -9.11 7.75
C VAL A 183 10.83 -9.93 9.02
N PHE A 184 10.18 -11.10 9.00
CA PHE A 184 10.05 -11.97 10.16
C PHE A 184 11.42 -12.50 10.63
N LYS A 185 12.29 -12.89 9.70
CA LYS A 185 13.66 -13.38 10.00
C LYS A 185 14.53 -12.27 10.62
N PHE A 186 14.50 -11.07 10.04
CA PHE A 186 15.29 -9.93 10.55
C PHE A 186 14.81 -9.48 11.94
N TRP A 187 13.49 -9.43 12.15
CA TRP A 187 12.95 -9.04 13.44
C TRP A 187 13.30 -10.00 14.57
N LYS A 188 13.28 -11.31 14.30
CA LYS A 188 13.70 -12.33 15.28
C LYS A 188 15.18 -12.21 15.65
N LYS A 189 16.07 -11.91 14.70
CA LYS A 189 17.49 -11.71 14.98
C LYS A 189 17.72 -10.54 15.93
N LYS A 190 16.97 -9.45 15.78
CA LYS A 190 17.08 -8.26 16.65
C LYS A 190 16.66 -8.55 18.08
N LYS A 191 15.64 -9.42 18.29
CA LYS A 191 15.21 -9.83 19.65
C LYS A 191 16.22 -10.73 20.40
N LYS A 192 17.00 -11.51 19.68
CA LYS A 192 18.02 -12.40 20.29
C LYS A 192 19.30 -11.65 20.71
N ARG A 193 19.52 -10.42 20.24
CA ARG A 193 20.70 -9.59 20.54
C ARG A 193 20.46 -8.59 21.68
N LYS A 194 19.25 -8.52 22.23
CA LYS A 194 18.88 -7.76 23.44
C LYS A 194 18.60 -8.72 24.60
#